data_64d0d712962873cb476ef4df95ffa51d
#
_entry.id   64d0d712962873cb476ef4df95ffa51d
#
_cell.length_a   1.000
_cell.length_b   1.000
_cell.length_c   1.000
_cell.angle_alpha   90.00
_cell.angle_beta   90.00
_cell.angle_gamma   90.00
#
_symmetry.space_group_name_H-M   'P 1'
#
loop_
_entity.id
_entity.type
_entity.pdbx_description
1 polymer ?
#
loop_
_entity_poly.entity_id
_entity_poly.type
_entity_poly.pdbx_seq_one_letter_code
_entity_poly.pdbx_strand_id
1 'polypeptide(L)'
;LMHLLDEVQASFAPGGAYAKCVQVATRICKAAGCPPFTFAVQNIWEYCPMERAEGKPGKALVPRLAAAAAQAQTGAYCGIDVGGTDIKLAASLNGRLICIKEFDWNPAAGTAAEDITKPILLLVRLMRACLAVQGLAETHPLRESLSRALEAGASLEQIAAAVARAEEVLGPAVDILDGVGLSFPDVVINDRILGGETPKTKRIRENPAANYE
;
A
#
# COMPACT_ATOMS: atom_id res chain seq x y z
N LEU A 1 -20.11 2.43 -29.92
CA LEU A 1 -19.53 2.83 -28.64
C LEU A 1 -20.61 3.02 -27.56
N MET A 2 -21.70 3.74 -27.86
CA MET A 2 -22.83 3.92 -26.93
C MET A 2 -23.40 2.58 -26.44
N HIS A 3 -23.67 1.66 -27.36
CA HIS A 3 -24.16 0.32 -27.02
C HIS A 3 -23.24 -0.45 -26.07
N LEU A 4 -21.91 -0.34 -26.24
CA LEU A 4 -20.94 -0.97 -25.35
C LEU A 4 -20.99 -0.37 -23.93
N LEU A 5 -21.19 0.94 -23.81
CA LEU A 5 -21.34 1.58 -22.50
C LEU A 5 -22.62 1.14 -21.79
N ASP A 6 -23.73 0.95 -22.52
CA ASP A 6 -24.98 0.42 -21.97
C ASP A 6 -24.83 -1.02 -21.47
N GLU A 7 -24.11 -1.87 -22.22
CA GLU A 7 -23.80 -3.24 -21.80
C GLU A 7 -22.93 -3.27 -20.54
N VAL A 8 -21.89 -2.43 -20.47
CA VAL A 8 -21.06 -2.29 -19.27
C VAL A 8 -21.87 -1.78 -18.10
N GLN A 9 -22.70 -0.76 -18.28
CA GLN A 9 -23.58 -0.23 -17.25
C GLN A 9 -24.54 -1.31 -16.73
N ALA A 10 -25.13 -2.12 -17.63
CA ALA A 10 -26.03 -3.22 -17.27
C ALA A 10 -25.33 -4.31 -16.44
N SER A 11 -24.03 -4.53 -16.66
CA SER A 11 -23.27 -5.53 -15.90
C SER A 11 -23.14 -5.22 -14.40
N PHE A 12 -23.30 -3.95 -14.02
CA PHE A 12 -23.28 -3.52 -12.61
C PHE A 12 -24.70 -3.43 -11.98
N ALA A 13 -25.76 -3.57 -12.77
CA ALA A 13 -27.12 -3.58 -12.27
C ALA A 13 -27.41 -4.87 -11.45
N PRO A 14 -28.48 -4.90 -10.64
CA PRO A 14 -28.89 -6.10 -9.92
C PRO A 14 -29.02 -7.31 -10.86
N GLY A 15 -28.30 -8.39 -10.55
CA GLY A 15 -28.22 -9.58 -11.39
C GLY A 15 -27.11 -9.56 -12.45
N GLY A 16 -26.44 -8.45 -12.67
CA GLY A 16 -25.30 -8.35 -13.58
C GLY A 16 -24.01 -8.96 -13.00
N ALA A 17 -23.03 -9.20 -13.88
CA ALA A 17 -21.77 -9.85 -13.51
C ALA A 17 -20.99 -9.12 -12.39
N TYR A 18 -21.10 -7.79 -12.30
CA TYR A 18 -20.40 -6.95 -11.35
C TYR A 18 -21.32 -6.33 -10.26
N ALA A 19 -22.56 -6.82 -10.13
CA ALA A 19 -23.52 -6.33 -9.12
C ALA A 19 -22.95 -6.37 -7.68
N LYS A 20 -22.08 -7.35 -7.39
CA LYS A 20 -21.41 -7.44 -6.08
C LYS A 20 -20.53 -6.23 -5.78
N CYS A 21 -19.85 -5.67 -6.77
CA CYS A 21 -19.02 -4.48 -6.60
C CYS A 21 -19.85 -3.28 -6.10
N VAL A 22 -21.06 -3.09 -6.68
CA VAL A 22 -21.98 -2.03 -6.26
C VAL A 22 -22.50 -2.26 -4.85
N GLN A 23 -22.81 -3.51 -4.49
CA GLN A 23 -23.27 -3.87 -3.13
C GLN A 23 -22.19 -3.58 -2.09
N VAL A 24 -20.93 -3.95 -2.37
CA VAL A 24 -19.78 -3.69 -1.49
C VAL A 24 -19.58 -2.19 -1.32
N ALA A 25 -19.52 -1.42 -2.42
CA ALA A 25 -19.36 0.04 -2.37
C ALA A 25 -20.51 0.71 -1.59
N THR A 26 -21.76 0.27 -1.78
CA THR A 26 -22.92 0.78 -1.04
C THR A 26 -22.80 0.52 0.46
N ARG A 27 -22.36 -0.68 0.84
CA ARG A 27 -22.13 -1.04 2.25
C ARG A 27 -21.05 -0.18 2.89
N ILE A 28 -19.93 0.01 2.18
CA ILE A 28 -18.81 0.83 2.65
C ILE A 28 -19.24 2.28 2.84
N CYS A 29 -19.93 2.88 1.86
CA CYS A 29 -20.44 4.24 1.98
C CYS A 29 -21.39 4.39 3.17
N LYS A 30 -22.27 3.40 3.41
CA LYS A 30 -23.16 3.39 4.56
C LYS A 30 -22.40 3.31 5.88
N ALA A 31 -21.40 2.43 5.97
CA ALA A 31 -20.57 2.27 7.17
C ALA A 31 -19.74 3.53 7.46
N ALA A 32 -19.27 4.23 6.41
CA ALA A 32 -18.51 5.47 6.52
C ALA A 32 -19.39 6.73 6.76
N GLY A 33 -20.71 6.59 6.82
CA GLY A 33 -21.62 7.73 6.93
C GLY A 33 -21.67 8.63 5.70
N CYS A 34 -21.25 8.12 4.53
CA CYS A 34 -21.28 8.85 3.28
C CYS A 34 -22.69 8.90 2.67
N PRO A 35 -22.97 9.86 1.76
CA PRO A 35 -24.19 9.83 0.95
C PRO A 35 -24.36 8.51 0.21
N PRO A 36 -25.58 8.14 -0.21
CA PRO A 36 -25.83 6.93 -0.98
C PRO A 36 -24.90 6.83 -2.19
N PHE A 37 -24.33 5.64 -2.38
CA PHE A 37 -23.46 5.37 -3.52
C PHE A 37 -24.25 5.42 -4.83
N THR A 38 -23.77 6.17 -5.80
CA THR A 38 -24.28 6.18 -7.17
C THR A 38 -23.20 5.71 -8.12
N PHE A 39 -23.58 4.88 -9.07
CA PHE A 39 -22.68 4.31 -10.07
C PHE A 39 -23.09 4.77 -11.47
N ALA A 40 -22.12 5.22 -12.26
CA ALA A 40 -22.32 5.56 -13.66
C ALA A 40 -21.11 5.14 -14.49
N VAL A 41 -21.35 4.60 -15.67
CA VAL A 41 -20.33 4.33 -16.67
C VAL A 41 -20.26 5.52 -17.63
N GLN A 42 -19.09 6.07 -17.83
CA GLN A 42 -18.87 7.21 -18.72
C GLN A 42 -17.66 6.94 -19.64
N ASN A 43 -17.69 7.53 -20.81
CA ASN A 43 -16.55 7.50 -21.72
C ASN A 43 -15.39 8.32 -21.10
N ILE A 44 -14.22 7.70 -20.98
CA ILE A 44 -13.04 8.35 -20.39
C ILE A 44 -12.62 9.62 -21.14
N TRP A 45 -12.88 9.71 -22.45
CA TRP A 45 -12.58 10.89 -23.25
C TRP A 45 -13.54 12.06 -23.01
N GLU A 46 -14.73 11.77 -22.48
CA GLU A 46 -15.72 12.78 -22.09
C GLU A 46 -15.62 13.12 -20.60
N TYR A 47 -14.96 12.23 -19.82
CA TYR A 47 -14.73 12.40 -18.41
C TYR A 47 -13.25 12.71 -18.14
N CYS A 48 -12.92 14.00 -17.99
CA CYS A 48 -11.61 14.42 -17.52
C CYS A 48 -11.74 14.99 -16.11
N PRO A 49 -11.42 14.22 -15.05
CA PRO A 49 -11.52 14.70 -13.68
C PRO A 49 -10.57 15.87 -13.38
N MET A 50 -9.49 16.02 -14.14
CA MET A 50 -8.54 17.12 -13.97
C MET A 50 -9.08 18.44 -14.54
N GLU A 51 -9.77 18.43 -15.67
CA GLU A 51 -10.37 19.64 -16.26
C GLU A 51 -11.66 20.07 -15.52
N ARG A 52 -12.43 19.09 -14.99
CA ARG A 52 -13.63 19.38 -14.22
C ARG A 52 -13.37 19.81 -12.77
N ALA A 53 -12.14 19.73 -12.31
CA ALA A 53 -11.77 20.15 -10.95
C ALA A 53 -11.88 21.69 -10.74
N GLU A 54 -12.08 22.47 -11.80
CA GLU A 54 -12.37 23.90 -11.69
C GLU A 54 -13.79 24.15 -11.15
N GLY A 55 -13.93 24.17 -9.84
CA GLY A 55 -15.19 24.53 -9.17
C GLY A 55 -15.81 23.49 -8.23
N LYS A 56 -15.23 22.30 -8.05
CA LYS A 56 -15.75 21.22 -7.19
C LYS A 56 -14.74 20.81 -6.08
N PRO A 57 -15.16 20.02 -5.06
CA PRO A 57 -14.32 19.64 -3.89
C PRO A 57 -12.94 19.05 -4.19
N GLY A 58 -12.69 18.61 -5.43
CA GLY A 58 -11.37 18.15 -5.87
C GLY A 58 -10.29 19.24 -6.03
N LYS A 59 -10.65 20.54 -6.01
CA LYS A 59 -9.67 21.64 -6.13
C LYS A 59 -8.57 21.62 -5.05
N ALA A 60 -8.86 21.08 -3.87
CA ALA A 60 -7.88 20.97 -2.80
C ALA A 60 -6.92 19.78 -2.97
N LEU A 61 -7.27 18.77 -3.77
CA LEU A 61 -6.46 17.56 -3.93
C LEU A 61 -5.24 17.80 -4.81
N VAL A 62 -5.39 18.47 -5.94
CA VAL A 62 -4.30 18.71 -6.90
C VAL A 62 -3.14 19.50 -6.28
N PRO A 63 -3.36 20.64 -5.58
CA PRO A 63 -2.29 21.32 -4.86
C PRO A 63 -1.64 20.45 -3.77
N ARG A 64 -2.38 19.62 -3.07
CA ARG A 64 -1.84 18.70 -2.07
C ARG A 64 -0.97 17.62 -2.70
N LEU A 65 -1.38 17.04 -3.82
CA LEU A 65 -0.57 16.07 -4.57
C LEU A 65 0.70 16.70 -5.12
N ALA A 66 0.62 17.92 -5.65
CA ALA A 66 1.79 18.67 -6.13
C ALA A 66 2.76 18.97 -4.97
N ALA A 67 2.25 19.38 -3.81
CA ALA A 67 3.06 19.62 -2.61
C ALA A 67 3.73 18.33 -2.13
N ALA A 68 2.99 17.21 -2.06
CA ALA A 68 3.53 15.91 -1.71
C ALA A 68 4.62 15.44 -2.69
N ALA A 69 4.40 15.62 -4.00
CA ALA A 69 5.40 15.31 -5.02
C ALA A 69 6.67 16.15 -4.89
N ALA A 70 6.52 17.43 -4.54
CA ALA A 70 7.67 18.32 -4.28
C ALA A 70 8.43 17.89 -3.01
N GLN A 71 7.74 17.53 -1.94
CA GLN A 71 8.36 17.02 -0.71
C GLN A 71 9.14 15.72 -0.97
N ALA A 72 8.60 14.81 -1.80
CA ALA A 72 9.28 13.56 -2.14
C ALA A 72 10.65 13.75 -2.81
N GLN A 73 10.92 14.94 -3.36
CA GLN A 73 12.23 15.27 -3.94
C GLN A 73 13.32 15.60 -2.90
N THR A 74 12.97 15.81 -1.64
CA THR A 74 13.92 16.30 -0.62
C THR A 74 13.96 15.44 0.65
N GLY A 75 13.31 14.28 0.66
CA GLY A 75 13.18 13.45 1.86
C GLY A 75 13.46 11.98 1.61
N ALA A 76 13.28 11.21 2.66
CA ALA A 76 13.39 9.75 2.68
C ALA A 76 12.00 9.12 2.79
N TYR A 77 11.57 8.40 1.77
CA TYR A 77 10.21 7.85 1.70
C TYR A 77 10.22 6.37 1.34
N CYS A 78 9.24 5.65 1.87
CA CYS A 78 8.99 4.25 1.52
C CYS A 78 7.54 4.10 1.05
N GLY A 79 7.34 3.53 -0.13
CA GLY A 79 6.04 3.09 -0.63
C GLY A 79 5.91 1.58 -0.49
N ILE A 80 4.74 1.11 -0.07
CA ILE A 80 4.44 -0.31 0.11
C ILE A 80 3.13 -0.62 -0.58
N ASP A 81 3.15 -1.65 -1.42
CA ASP A 81 1.96 -2.26 -1.99
C ASP A 81 1.81 -3.67 -1.42
N VAL A 82 0.80 -3.85 -0.57
CA VAL A 82 0.50 -5.13 0.07
C VAL A 82 -0.45 -5.90 -0.83
N GLY A 83 0.08 -6.85 -1.58
CA GLY A 83 -0.71 -7.74 -2.43
C GLY A 83 -1.19 -8.99 -1.71
N GLY A 84 -1.99 -9.78 -2.39
CA GLY A 84 -2.48 -11.06 -1.86
C GLY A 84 -1.50 -12.23 -2.00
N THR A 85 -0.41 -12.07 -2.75
CA THR A 85 0.62 -13.09 -3.01
C THR A 85 2.02 -12.56 -2.75
N ASP A 86 2.18 -11.26 -2.81
CA ASP A 86 3.45 -10.57 -2.68
C ASP A 86 3.27 -9.22 -1.97
N ILE A 87 4.35 -8.71 -1.41
CA ILE A 87 4.46 -7.35 -0.89
C ILE A 87 5.56 -6.66 -1.70
N LYS A 88 5.24 -5.54 -2.32
CA LYS A 88 6.19 -4.74 -3.10
C LYS A 88 6.53 -3.46 -2.37
N LEU A 89 7.81 -3.14 -2.32
CA LEU A 89 8.30 -1.94 -1.66
C LEU A 89 9.29 -1.21 -2.55
N ALA A 90 9.26 0.11 -2.44
CA ALA A 90 10.24 0.98 -3.05
C ALA A 90 10.64 2.06 -2.04
N ALA A 91 11.93 2.33 -1.92
CA ALA A 91 12.43 3.38 -1.05
C ALA A 91 13.25 4.40 -1.84
N SER A 92 13.01 5.67 -1.55
CA SER A 92 13.67 6.80 -2.20
C SER A 92 14.31 7.74 -1.20
N LEU A 93 15.39 8.36 -1.61
CA LEU A 93 16.10 9.39 -0.87
C LEU A 93 16.36 10.58 -1.79
N ASN A 94 15.88 11.74 -1.41
CA ASN A 94 16.03 12.98 -2.17
C ASN A 94 15.64 12.81 -3.66
N GLY A 95 14.48 12.23 -3.91
CA GLY A 95 13.92 12.01 -5.23
C GLY A 95 14.56 10.87 -6.03
N ARG A 96 15.58 10.20 -5.49
CA ARG A 96 16.25 9.07 -6.16
C ARG A 96 15.73 7.76 -5.59
N LEU A 97 15.34 6.83 -6.46
CA LEU A 97 15.06 5.45 -6.07
C LEU A 97 16.37 4.79 -5.60
N ILE A 98 16.38 4.30 -4.37
CA ILE A 98 17.56 3.64 -3.75
C ILE A 98 17.45 2.14 -3.80
N CYS A 99 16.31 1.59 -3.44
CA CYS A 99 16.09 0.14 -3.46
C CYS A 99 14.63 -0.21 -3.69
N ILE A 100 14.43 -1.41 -4.18
CA ILE A 100 13.13 -2.07 -4.33
C ILE A 100 13.22 -3.47 -3.71
N LYS A 101 12.09 -3.98 -3.24
CA LYS A 101 11.94 -5.36 -2.77
C LYS A 101 10.59 -5.89 -3.18
N GLU A 102 10.56 -7.07 -3.72
CA GLU A 102 9.37 -7.91 -3.81
C GLU A 102 9.56 -9.10 -2.86
N PHE A 103 8.54 -9.39 -2.08
CA PHE A 103 8.55 -10.46 -1.09
C PHE A 103 7.29 -11.32 -1.24
N ASP A 104 7.49 -12.56 -1.63
CA ASP A 104 6.42 -13.55 -1.73
C ASP A 104 5.94 -13.95 -0.34
N TRP A 105 4.63 -13.92 -0.14
CA TRP A 105 4.03 -14.31 1.14
C TRP A 105 2.68 -15.01 0.94
N ASN A 106 2.18 -15.64 1.98
CA ASN A 106 0.88 -16.29 1.97
C ASN A 106 0.01 -15.84 3.16
N PRO A 107 -0.64 -14.68 3.08
CA PRO A 107 -1.49 -14.16 4.15
C PRO A 107 -2.69 -15.07 4.45
N ALA A 108 -3.10 -15.93 3.50
CA ALA A 108 -4.19 -16.88 3.71
C ALA A 108 -3.85 -17.97 4.74
N ALA A 109 -2.59 -18.22 5.02
CA ALA A 109 -2.15 -19.13 6.08
C ALA A 109 -2.23 -18.50 7.47
N GLY A 110 -2.25 -17.16 7.56
CA GLY A 110 -2.28 -16.41 8.80
C GLY A 110 -3.58 -16.62 9.58
N THR A 111 -3.47 -16.57 10.90
CA THR A 111 -4.58 -16.71 11.85
C THR A 111 -4.65 -15.60 12.88
N ALA A 112 -3.62 -14.75 12.94
CA ALA A 112 -3.51 -13.60 13.84
C ALA A 112 -3.15 -12.33 13.06
N ALA A 113 -3.45 -11.16 13.60
CA ALA A 113 -3.11 -9.88 12.99
C ALA A 113 -1.59 -9.72 12.79
N GLU A 114 -0.81 -10.29 13.70
CA GLU A 114 0.65 -10.31 13.66
C GLU A 114 1.22 -11.04 12.43
N ASP A 115 0.50 -12.02 11.91
CA ASP A 115 0.91 -12.74 10.70
C ASP A 115 0.88 -11.83 9.46
N ILE A 116 0.14 -10.73 9.52
CA ILE A 116 0.09 -9.68 8.52
C ILE A 116 1.07 -8.56 8.87
N THR A 117 1.02 -8.05 10.09
CA THR A 117 1.74 -6.83 10.47
C THR A 117 3.24 -7.04 10.62
N LYS A 118 3.69 -8.17 11.18
CA LYS A 118 5.13 -8.43 11.39
C LYS A 118 5.94 -8.45 10.10
N PRO A 119 5.54 -9.18 9.04
CA PRO A 119 6.27 -9.14 7.76
C PRO A 119 6.32 -7.72 7.17
N ILE A 120 5.20 -6.98 7.17
CA ILE A 120 5.13 -5.62 6.64
C ILE A 120 6.10 -4.71 7.41
N LEU A 121 6.04 -4.71 8.74
CA LEU A 121 6.91 -3.88 9.58
C LEU A 121 8.39 -4.23 9.39
N LEU A 122 8.72 -5.51 9.27
CA LEU A 122 10.10 -5.94 9.03
C LEU A 122 10.60 -5.44 7.68
N LEU A 123 9.78 -5.51 6.64
CA LEU A 123 10.14 -5.02 5.31
C LEU A 123 10.30 -3.49 5.28
N VAL A 124 9.48 -2.74 6.02
CA VAL A 124 9.67 -1.29 6.20
C VAL A 124 11.01 -1.00 6.87
N ARG A 125 11.34 -1.74 7.93
CA ARG A 125 12.63 -1.61 8.62
C ARG A 125 13.81 -1.93 7.70
N LEU A 126 13.66 -2.93 6.79
CA LEU A 126 14.67 -3.20 5.76
C LEU A 126 14.85 -1.98 4.84
N MET A 127 13.76 -1.40 4.31
CA MET A 127 13.85 -0.22 3.44
C MET A 127 14.52 0.95 4.17
N ARG A 128 14.14 1.21 5.41
CA ARG A 128 14.74 2.22 6.28
C ARG A 128 16.25 2.02 6.44
N ALA A 129 16.67 0.79 6.75
CA ALA A 129 18.09 0.46 6.87
C ALA A 129 18.85 0.66 5.55
N CYS A 130 18.26 0.28 4.42
CA CYS A 130 18.84 0.51 3.08
C CYS A 130 19.03 1.99 2.75
N LEU A 131 18.13 2.86 3.21
CA LEU A 131 18.30 4.31 3.06
C LEU A 131 19.39 4.83 3.99
N ALA A 132 19.40 4.42 5.25
CA ALA A 132 20.35 4.91 6.24
C ALA A 132 21.81 4.58 5.89
N VAL A 133 22.09 3.43 5.29
CA VAL A 133 23.46 3.07 4.88
C VAL A 133 23.99 3.89 3.69
N GLN A 134 23.15 4.71 3.03
CA GLN A 134 23.62 5.55 1.93
C GLN A 134 24.66 6.58 2.39
N GLY A 135 24.66 6.96 3.66
CA GLY A 135 25.69 7.80 4.28
C GLY A 135 27.02 7.11 4.58
N LEU A 136 27.10 5.77 4.47
CA LEU A 136 28.32 5.00 4.74
C LEU A 136 29.16 4.80 3.48
N ALA A 137 30.44 4.46 3.65
CA ALA A 137 31.31 4.09 2.54
C ALA A 137 30.71 2.94 1.71
N GLU A 138 30.95 2.91 0.39
CA GLU A 138 30.43 1.88 -0.49
C GLU A 138 30.89 0.46 -0.12
N THR A 139 32.07 0.35 0.45
CA THR A 139 32.66 -0.90 0.91
C THR A 139 32.22 -1.35 2.31
N HIS A 140 31.32 -0.59 2.94
CA HIS A 140 30.89 -0.93 4.30
C HIS A 140 30.11 -2.25 4.32
N PRO A 141 30.43 -3.21 5.24
CA PRO A 141 29.84 -4.56 5.23
C PRO A 141 28.31 -4.59 5.34
N LEU A 142 27.68 -3.59 5.96
CA LEU A 142 26.22 -3.49 6.02
C LEU A 142 25.57 -3.37 4.66
N ARG A 143 26.21 -2.71 3.69
CA ARG A 143 25.65 -2.58 2.34
C ARG A 143 25.49 -3.94 1.67
N GLU A 144 26.48 -4.80 1.79
CA GLU A 144 26.43 -6.15 1.25
C GLU A 144 25.37 -7.00 1.96
N SER A 145 25.31 -6.94 3.29
CA SER A 145 24.31 -7.66 4.08
C SER A 145 22.88 -7.26 3.70
N LEU A 146 22.61 -5.96 3.58
CA LEU A 146 21.30 -5.45 3.17
C LEU A 146 20.99 -5.74 1.70
N SER A 147 21.99 -5.70 0.81
CA SER A 147 21.83 -6.09 -0.58
C SER A 147 21.36 -7.55 -0.71
N ARG A 148 21.95 -8.47 0.05
CA ARG A 148 21.50 -9.87 0.09
C ARG A 148 20.08 -10.02 0.63
N ALA A 149 19.68 -9.20 1.62
CA ALA A 149 18.31 -9.18 2.14
C ALA A 149 17.28 -8.64 1.12
N LEU A 150 17.74 -7.85 0.13
CA LEU A 150 16.90 -7.38 -0.97
C LEU A 150 16.73 -8.41 -2.08
N GLU A 151 17.56 -9.44 -2.17
CA GLU A 151 17.49 -10.45 -3.21
C GLU A 151 16.18 -11.22 -3.19
N ALA A 152 15.72 -11.66 -4.37
CA ALA A 152 14.56 -12.53 -4.47
C ALA A 152 14.81 -13.83 -3.68
N GLY A 153 13.82 -14.27 -2.91
CA GLY A 153 13.93 -15.49 -2.11
C GLY A 153 14.63 -15.33 -0.75
N ALA A 154 15.12 -14.13 -0.38
CA ALA A 154 15.60 -13.91 0.99
C ALA A 154 14.50 -14.16 2.01
N SER A 155 14.75 -15.05 3.00
CA SER A 155 13.75 -15.40 4.02
C SER A 155 13.54 -14.28 5.04
N LEU A 156 12.42 -14.30 5.78
CA LEU A 156 12.17 -13.34 6.85
C LEU A 156 13.27 -13.37 7.92
N GLU A 157 13.85 -14.53 8.22
CA GLU A 157 14.95 -14.68 9.18
C GLU A 157 16.21 -13.98 8.68
N GLN A 158 16.56 -14.14 7.39
CA GLN A 158 17.70 -13.47 6.77
C GLN A 158 17.51 -11.95 6.76
N ILE A 159 16.31 -11.50 6.40
CA ILE A 159 15.94 -10.08 6.44
C ILE A 159 16.04 -9.54 7.87
N ALA A 160 15.47 -10.27 8.85
CA ALA A 160 15.49 -9.85 10.24
C ALA A 160 16.92 -9.74 10.80
N ALA A 161 17.80 -10.69 10.47
CA ALA A 161 19.21 -10.64 10.88
C ALA A 161 19.94 -9.43 10.28
N ALA A 162 19.74 -9.15 8.99
CA ALA A 162 20.35 -7.99 8.33
C ALA A 162 19.86 -6.66 8.92
N VAL A 163 18.56 -6.56 9.17
CA VAL A 163 17.93 -5.38 9.80
C VAL A 163 18.44 -5.17 11.22
N ALA A 164 18.45 -6.22 12.05
CA ALA A 164 18.93 -6.14 13.42
C ALA A 164 20.40 -5.68 13.47
N ARG A 165 21.24 -6.21 12.58
CA ARG A 165 22.63 -5.80 12.47
C ARG A 165 22.78 -4.34 12.05
N ALA A 166 21.94 -3.87 11.11
CA ALA A 166 21.97 -2.47 10.70
C ALA A 166 21.53 -1.54 11.85
N GLU A 167 20.50 -1.89 12.57
CA GLU A 167 20.01 -1.12 13.72
C GLU A 167 21.03 -1.07 14.86
N GLU A 168 21.72 -2.18 15.14
CA GLU A 168 22.80 -2.22 16.13
C GLU A 168 23.95 -1.27 15.77
N VAL A 169 24.39 -1.28 14.50
CA VAL A 169 25.56 -0.49 14.06
C VAL A 169 25.23 0.98 13.87
N LEU A 170 24.05 1.29 13.33
CA LEU A 170 23.65 2.66 13.03
C LEU A 170 23.01 3.37 14.22
N GLY A 171 22.48 2.62 15.19
CA GLY A 171 21.74 3.20 16.31
C GLY A 171 20.63 4.15 15.84
N PRO A 172 20.49 5.34 16.44
CA PRO A 172 19.45 6.31 16.06
C PRO A 172 19.54 6.80 14.60
N ALA A 173 20.69 6.70 13.96
CA ALA A 173 20.87 7.14 12.58
C ALA A 173 20.08 6.28 11.57
N VAL A 174 19.49 5.16 12.01
CA VAL A 174 18.60 4.36 11.18
C VAL A 174 17.22 5.01 10.98
N ASP A 175 16.81 5.92 11.87
CA ASP A 175 15.50 6.60 11.84
C ASP A 175 15.51 7.76 10.85
N ILE A 176 15.56 7.44 9.56
CA ILE A 176 15.69 8.40 8.47
C ILE A 176 14.39 8.66 7.70
N LEU A 177 13.37 7.80 7.85
CA LEU A 177 12.13 7.92 7.06
C LEU A 177 11.28 9.14 7.48
N ASP A 178 11.01 10.01 6.51
CA ASP A 178 10.08 11.13 6.64
C ASP A 178 8.62 10.71 6.43
N GLY A 179 8.41 9.61 5.70
CA GLY A 179 7.07 9.10 5.48
C GLY A 179 7.03 7.70 4.87
N VAL A 180 5.91 7.02 5.16
CA VAL A 180 5.60 5.70 4.61
C VAL A 180 4.20 5.76 4.00
N GLY A 181 4.07 5.38 2.72
CA GLY A 181 2.79 5.20 2.04
C GLY A 181 2.47 3.71 1.94
N LEU A 182 1.27 3.32 2.33
CA LEU A 182 0.84 1.93 2.29
C LEU A 182 -0.43 1.78 1.46
N SER A 183 -0.39 0.90 0.45
CA SER A 183 -1.55 0.35 -0.26
C SER A 183 -1.88 -1.00 0.34
N PHE A 184 -3.15 -1.22 0.65
CA PHE A 184 -3.63 -2.47 1.24
C PHE A 184 -4.82 -3.00 0.43
N PRO A 185 -4.95 -4.32 0.21
CA PRO A 185 -5.95 -4.90 -0.69
C PRO A 185 -7.35 -4.98 -0.04
N ASP A 186 -7.69 -4.01 0.76
CA ASP A 186 -8.99 -3.85 1.38
C ASP A 186 -9.35 -2.35 1.45
N VAL A 187 -10.56 -2.02 1.84
CA VAL A 187 -10.96 -0.62 1.96
C VAL A 187 -10.51 -0.07 3.31
N VAL A 188 -9.69 0.98 3.28
CA VAL A 188 -9.21 1.67 4.48
C VAL A 188 -9.87 3.04 4.56
N ILE A 189 -10.58 3.33 5.65
CA ILE A 189 -11.22 4.62 5.91
C ILE A 189 -10.93 5.03 7.36
N ASN A 190 -10.39 6.23 7.55
CA ASN A 190 -10.04 6.77 8.86
C ASN A 190 -9.17 5.79 9.69
N ASP A 191 -8.12 5.27 9.05
CA ASP A 191 -7.14 4.34 9.62
C ASP A 191 -7.73 2.97 10.06
N ARG A 192 -8.93 2.65 9.57
CA ARG A 192 -9.58 1.36 9.84
C ARG A 192 -9.83 0.59 8.55
N ILE A 193 -9.58 -0.70 8.60
CA ILE A 193 -9.91 -1.61 7.50
C ILE A 193 -11.42 -1.88 7.53
N LEU A 194 -12.13 -1.37 6.51
CA LEU A 194 -13.56 -1.58 6.35
C LEU A 194 -13.79 -2.46 5.12
N GLY A 195 -14.43 -3.55 5.28
CA GLY A 195 -14.78 -4.40 4.16
C GLY A 195 -14.50 -5.86 4.43
N GLY A 196 -13.26 -6.24 4.44
CA GLY A 196 -12.90 -7.60 4.71
C GLY A 196 -13.43 -8.59 3.66
N GLU A 197 -13.51 -8.16 2.41
CA GLU A 197 -13.94 -8.99 1.30
C GLU A 197 -12.79 -9.84 0.72
N THR A 198 -11.56 -9.53 1.11
CA THR A 198 -10.39 -10.25 0.62
C THR A 198 -10.37 -11.67 1.18
N PRO A 199 -10.50 -12.72 0.34
CA PRO A 199 -10.53 -14.11 0.80
C PRO A 199 -9.27 -14.50 1.57
N LYS A 200 -8.15 -13.82 1.29
CA LYS A 200 -6.82 -14.13 1.84
C LYS A 200 -6.65 -13.73 3.31
N THR A 201 -7.48 -12.83 3.82
CA THR A 201 -7.49 -12.46 5.24
C THR A 201 -8.68 -13.05 6.00
N LYS A 202 -9.48 -13.91 5.35
CA LYS A 202 -10.71 -14.47 5.90
C LYS A 202 -10.51 -15.16 7.26
N ARG A 203 -9.46 -15.96 7.39
CA ARG A 203 -9.18 -16.73 8.63
C ARG A 203 -8.87 -15.79 9.80
N ILE A 204 -8.17 -14.69 9.56
CA ILE A 204 -7.86 -13.69 10.60
C ILE A 204 -9.14 -12.97 11.01
N ARG A 205 -9.95 -12.54 10.05
CA ARG A 205 -11.22 -11.83 10.30
C ARG A 205 -12.27 -12.67 11.03
N GLU A 206 -12.29 -13.96 10.76
CA GLU A 206 -13.19 -14.92 11.44
C GLU A 206 -12.68 -15.32 12.82
N ASN A 207 -11.46 -14.92 13.20
CA ASN A 207 -10.91 -15.16 14.52
C ASN A 207 -11.23 -13.97 15.46
N PRO A 208 -12.15 -14.10 16.42
CA PRO A 208 -12.51 -13.00 17.32
C PRO A 208 -11.34 -12.46 18.15
N ALA A 209 -10.31 -13.28 18.36
CA ALA A 209 -9.11 -12.89 19.12
C ALA A 209 -8.09 -12.12 18.30
N ALA A 210 -8.23 -12.04 16.96
CA ALA A 210 -7.25 -11.44 16.09
C ALA A 210 -7.26 -9.90 16.12
N ASN A 211 -8.36 -9.28 16.57
CA ASN A 211 -8.55 -7.82 16.61
C ASN A 211 -8.12 -7.15 15.29
N TYR A 212 -8.69 -7.63 14.19
CA TYR A 212 -8.30 -7.26 12.83
C TYR A 212 -8.71 -5.82 12.44
N GLU A 213 -9.74 -5.25 13.08
CA GLU A 213 -10.31 -3.92 12.80
C GLU A 213 -9.55 -2.79 13.49
#